data_528a122fe1f4ce7570432bae73357487
#
_entry.id   528a122fe1f4ce7570432bae73357487
#
_cell.length_a   1.000
_cell.length_b   1.000
_cell.length_c   1.000
_cell.angle_alpha   90.00
_cell.angle_beta   90.00
_cell.angle_gamma   90.00
#
_symmetry.space_group_name_H-M   'P 1'
#
loop_
_entity.id
_entity.type
_entity.pdbx_description
1 polymer ?
#
loop_
_entity_poly.entity_id
_entity_poly.type
_entity_poly.pdbx_seq_one_letter_code
_entity_poly.pdbx_strand_id
1 'polypeptide(L)'
;MKKLKVVGILAVVVLIVGSLSIPLINNHTAYKVEKALCEIPLPEETELIESLSQAGKLTGNGNGMQYFGAILIRSELSLEELDAYYSDYRRNEWEYLVEIQKGQSIEVIDHGGLQFSEEIKDSGYYIVYSW
;
A
#
# COMPACT_ATOMS: atom_id res chain seq x y z
N MET A 1 -46.49 -9.94 -14.21
CA MET A 1 -45.32 -10.06 -15.12
C MET A 1 -44.44 -8.80 -15.18
N LYS A 2 -45.04 -7.60 -15.27
CA LYS A 2 -44.23 -6.34 -15.28
C LYS A 2 -43.46 -6.12 -13.99
N LYS A 3 -44.05 -6.40 -12.82
CA LYS A 3 -43.39 -6.27 -11.50
C LYS A 3 -42.19 -7.21 -11.34
N LEU A 4 -42.32 -8.45 -11.85
CA LEU A 4 -41.24 -9.43 -11.77
C LEU A 4 -40.01 -9.02 -12.65
N LYS A 5 -40.30 -8.45 -13.81
CA LYS A 5 -39.21 -7.90 -14.70
C LYS A 5 -38.51 -6.72 -14.06
N VAL A 6 -39.26 -5.82 -13.38
CA VAL A 6 -38.65 -4.66 -12.68
C VAL A 6 -37.79 -5.13 -11.52
N VAL A 7 -38.25 -6.10 -10.74
CA VAL A 7 -37.45 -6.67 -9.63
C VAL A 7 -36.17 -7.34 -10.15
N GLY A 8 -36.27 -8.08 -11.28
CA GLY A 8 -35.09 -8.70 -11.90
C GLY A 8 -34.07 -7.67 -12.37
N ILE A 9 -34.53 -6.59 -13.01
CA ILE A 9 -33.66 -5.51 -13.46
C ILE A 9 -32.99 -4.82 -12.25
N LEU A 10 -33.74 -4.54 -11.22
CA LEU A 10 -33.22 -3.91 -10.01
C LEU A 10 -32.15 -4.78 -9.34
N ALA A 11 -32.38 -6.10 -9.25
CA ALA A 11 -31.41 -7.03 -8.69
C ALA A 11 -30.11 -7.05 -9.50
N VAL A 12 -30.17 -7.04 -10.84
CA VAL A 12 -29.01 -6.98 -11.73
C VAL A 12 -28.25 -5.66 -11.53
N VAL A 13 -28.94 -4.54 -11.45
CA VAL A 13 -28.31 -3.23 -11.21
C VAL A 13 -27.59 -3.21 -9.87
N VAL A 14 -28.20 -3.73 -8.81
CA VAL A 14 -27.57 -3.82 -7.49
C VAL A 14 -26.31 -4.69 -7.51
N LEU A 15 -26.34 -5.82 -8.24
CA LEU A 15 -25.17 -6.68 -8.38
C LEU A 15 -24.03 -5.99 -9.15
N ILE A 16 -24.36 -5.27 -10.23
CA ILE A 16 -23.38 -4.54 -11.03
C ILE A 16 -22.74 -3.42 -10.19
N VAL A 17 -23.56 -2.60 -9.53
CA VAL A 17 -23.06 -1.51 -8.68
C VAL A 17 -22.22 -2.07 -7.53
N GLY A 18 -22.64 -3.14 -6.89
CA GLY A 18 -21.89 -3.82 -5.84
C GLY A 18 -20.54 -4.31 -6.34
N SER A 19 -20.52 -4.97 -7.50
CA SER A 19 -19.29 -5.50 -8.08
C SER A 19 -18.29 -4.40 -8.47
N LEU A 20 -18.76 -3.27 -8.95
CA LEU A 20 -17.91 -2.13 -9.32
C LEU A 20 -17.42 -1.33 -8.10
N SER A 21 -18.16 -1.35 -6.99
CA SER A 21 -17.77 -0.63 -5.78
C SER A 21 -16.68 -1.34 -4.97
N ILE A 22 -16.56 -2.66 -5.05
CA ILE A 22 -15.58 -3.44 -4.28
C ILE A 22 -14.13 -3.00 -4.58
N PRO A 23 -13.68 -2.91 -5.84
CA PRO A 23 -12.33 -2.42 -6.13
C PRO A 23 -12.07 -0.99 -5.64
N LEU A 24 -13.06 -0.11 -5.75
CA LEU A 24 -12.95 1.27 -5.28
C LEU A 24 -12.76 1.36 -3.77
N ILE A 25 -13.51 0.56 -3.00
CA ILE A 25 -13.40 0.48 -1.54
C ILE A 25 -12.04 -0.08 -1.14
N ASN A 26 -11.58 -1.14 -1.80
CA ASN A 26 -10.30 -1.77 -1.54
C ASN A 26 -9.14 -0.83 -1.82
N ASN A 27 -9.16 -0.16 -2.96
CA ASN A 27 -8.13 0.82 -3.32
C ASN A 27 -8.11 2.01 -2.36
N HIS A 28 -9.26 2.47 -1.93
CA HIS A 28 -9.35 3.53 -0.93
C HIS A 28 -8.78 3.10 0.43
N THR A 29 -9.01 1.85 0.84
CA THR A 29 -8.44 1.30 2.07
C THR A 29 -6.92 1.21 2.01
N ALA A 30 -6.37 0.72 0.89
CA ALA A 30 -4.92 0.72 0.66
C ALA A 30 -4.34 2.14 0.64
N TYR A 31 -5.01 3.08 0.01
CA TYR A 31 -4.61 4.49 -0.01
C TYR A 31 -4.56 5.11 1.39
N LYS A 32 -5.42 4.70 2.32
CA LYS A 32 -5.33 5.16 3.71
C LYS A 32 -4.04 4.74 4.40
N VAL A 33 -3.52 3.56 4.08
CA VAL A 33 -2.23 3.08 4.58
C VAL A 33 -1.10 3.94 4.04
N GLU A 34 -1.07 4.18 2.74
CA GLU A 34 -0.11 5.08 2.08
C GLU A 34 -0.16 6.49 2.68
N LYS A 35 -1.35 7.05 2.81
CA LYS A 35 -1.57 8.38 3.37
C LYS A 35 -1.06 8.49 4.81
N ALA A 36 -1.32 7.48 5.64
CA ALA A 36 -0.86 7.44 7.02
C ALA A 36 0.68 7.46 7.09
N LEU A 37 1.36 6.75 6.19
CA LEU A 37 2.82 6.78 6.07
C LEU A 37 3.33 8.17 5.65
N CYS A 38 2.69 8.79 4.68
CA CYS A 38 3.06 10.14 4.22
C CYS A 38 2.84 11.22 5.27
N GLU A 39 1.93 11.02 6.20
CA GLU A 39 1.64 11.96 7.30
C GLU A 39 2.64 11.87 8.46
N ILE A 40 3.44 10.81 8.53
CA ILE A 40 4.52 10.70 9.51
C ILE A 40 5.61 11.71 9.15
N PRO A 41 6.05 12.58 10.07
CA PRO A 41 7.16 13.49 9.78
C PRO A 41 8.40 12.71 9.37
N LEU A 42 9.10 13.19 8.35
CA LEU A 42 10.36 12.56 7.94
C LEU A 42 11.41 12.76 9.04
N PRO A 43 12.23 11.71 9.31
CA PRO A 43 13.38 11.88 10.20
C PRO A 43 14.40 12.83 9.59
N GLU A 44 15.36 13.27 10.39
CA GLU A 44 16.44 14.13 9.92
C GLU A 44 17.20 13.48 8.74
N GLU A 45 17.75 14.31 7.88
CA GLU A 45 18.57 13.88 6.73
C GLU A 45 17.86 12.88 5.80
N THR A 46 16.53 13.00 5.71
CA THR A 46 15.68 12.09 4.95
C THR A 46 14.75 12.86 4.02
N GLU A 47 14.61 12.36 2.80
CA GLU A 47 13.77 12.91 1.74
C GLU A 47 12.75 11.87 1.30
N LEU A 48 11.49 12.29 1.14
CA LEU A 48 10.44 11.48 0.51
C LEU A 48 10.59 11.56 -1.02
N ILE A 49 10.75 10.42 -1.66
CA ILE A 49 10.92 10.33 -3.12
C ILE A 49 9.60 9.99 -3.80
N GLU A 50 8.90 8.96 -3.32
CA GLU A 50 7.70 8.43 -3.96
C GLU A 50 6.80 7.75 -2.92
N SER A 51 5.50 7.70 -3.17
CA SER A 51 4.57 6.89 -2.40
C SER A 51 3.65 6.10 -3.32
N LEU A 52 3.15 4.98 -2.85
CA LEU A 52 2.21 4.16 -3.59
C LEU A 52 1.37 3.28 -2.67
N SER A 53 0.29 2.76 -3.22
CA SER A 53 -0.58 1.80 -2.54
C SER A 53 -1.14 0.78 -3.51
N GLN A 54 -1.46 -0.40 -3.00
CA GLN A 54 -2.05 -1.50 -3.76
C GLN A 54 -2.94 -2.34 -2.85
N ALA A 55 -4.14 -2.65 -3.32
CA ALA A 55 -4.99 -3.67 -2.72
C ALA A 55 -4.92 -4.94 -3.57
N GLY A 56 -4.84 -6.09 -2.93
CA GLY A 56 -4.80 -7.37 -3.64
C GLY A 56 -4.32 -8.52 -2.78
N LYS A 57 -4.07 -9.64 -3.42
CA LYS A 57 -3.38 -10.79 -2.85
C LYS A 57 -1.89 -10.64 -3.15
N LEU A 58 -1.18 -10.00 -2.26
CA LEU A 58 0.17 -9.51 -2.53
C LEU A 58 1.26 -10.43 -2.01
N THR A 59 0.99 -11.17 -0.93
CA THR A 59 1.95 -12.11 -0.34
C THR A 59 1.27 -13.43 0.04
N GLY A 60 2.04 -14.52 0.01
CA GLY A 60 1.60 -15.83 0.43
C GLY A 60 0.54 -16.47 -0.47
N ASN A 61 -0.04 -17.58 0.00
CA ASN A 61 -1.05 -18.36 -0.72
C ASN A 61 -2.47 -18.20 -0.16
N GLY A 62 -2.69 -17.25 0.77
CA GLY A 62 -3.97 -16.99 1.37
C GLY A 62 -4.98 -16.36 0.38
N ASN A 63 -6.26 -16.45 0.73
CA ASN A 63 -7.36 -15.85 -0.05
C ASN A 63 -7.74 -14.45 0.43
N GLY A 64 -7.05 -13.93 1.46
CA GLY A 64 -7.34 -12.63 2.05
C GLY A 64 -6.90 -11.47 1.18
N MET A 65 -7.66 -10.38 1.24
CA MET A 65 -7.28 -9.11 0.66
C MET A 65 -6.25 -8.42 1.56
N GLN A 66 -5.17 -7.95 0.97
CA GLN A 66 -4.15 -7.15 1.66
C GLN A 66 -4.19 -5.71 1.16
N TYR A 67 -3.91 -4.76 2.06
CA TYR A 67 -3.96 -3.33 1.78
C TYR A 67 -2.58 -2.74 2.02
N PHE A 68 -1.78 -2.75 0.97
CA PHE A 68 -0.39 -2.34 1.01
C PHE A 68 -0.25 -0.84 0.77
N GLY A 69 0.51 -0.18 1.61
CA GLY A 69 0.97 1.19 1.41
C GLY A 69 2.46 1.28 1.66
N ALA A 70 3.16 2.06 0.85
CA ALA A 70 4.61 2.22 0.95
C ALA A 70 5.06 3.62 0.56
N ILE A 71 6.16 4.03 1.15
CA ILE A 71 6.93 5.20 0.73
C ILE A 71 8.36 4.79 0.39
N LEU A 72 8.91 5.41 -0.62
CA LEU A 72 10.32 5.36 -0.95
C LEU A 72 10.98 6.61 -0.37
N ILE A 73 11.99 6.42 0.46
CA ILE A 73 12.77 7.50 1.06
C ILE A 73 14.24 7.36 0.70
N ARG A 74 14.92 8.49 0.64
CA ARG A 74 16.37 8.56 0.61
C ARG A 74 16.84 9.15 1.92
N SER A 75 17.80 8.51 2.59
CA SER A 75 18.23 8.90 3.92
C SER A 75 19.73 8.65 4.11
N GLU A 76 20.36 9.52 4.90
CA GLU A 76 21.71 9.32 5.42
C GLU A 76 21.73 8.47 6.70
N LEU A 77 20.54 8.22 7.29
CA LEU A 77 20.39 7.37 8.47
C LEU A 77 20.58 5.89 8.11
N SER A 78 21.00 5.10 9.09
CA SER A 78 21.11 3.65 8.94
C SER A 78 19.72 2.97 8.95
N LEU A 79 19.68 1.72 8.49
CA LEU A 79 18.47 0.92 8.54
C LEU A 79 17.93 0.80 9.97
N GLU A 80 18.83 0.59 10.94
CA GLU A 80 18.48 0.46 12.37
C GLU A 80 17.88 1.75 12.93
N GLU A 81 18.44 2.89 12.57
CA GLU A 81 17.93 4.19 12.98
C GLU A 81 16.55 4.48 12.38
N LEU A 82 16.36 4.16 11.11
CA LEU A 82 15.07 4.30 10.43
C LEU A 82 14.02 3.34 11.00
N ASP A 83 14.38 2.10 11.25
CA ASP A 83 13.47 1.11 11.84
C ASP A 83 13.03 1.54 13.25
N ALA A 84 13.95 2.01 14.07
CA ALA A 84 13.62 2.56 15.38
C ALA A 84 12.70 3.77 15.30
N TYR A 85 12.96 4.68 14.37
CA TYR A 85 12.12 5.87 14.17
C TYR A 85 10.69 5.50 13.80
N TYR A 86 10.50 4.67 12.78
CA TYR A 86 9.16 4.29 12.31
C TYR A 86 8.43 3.34 13.27
N SER A 87 9.15 2.56 14.06
CA SER A 87 8.55 1.71 15.11
C SER A 87 7.83 2.53 16.19
N ASP A 88 8.30 3.74 16.47
CA ASP A 88 7.67 4.64 17.45
C ASP A 88 6.31 5.19 16.96
N TYR A 89 6.05 5.15 15.66
CA TYR A 89 4.77 5.57 15.06
C TYR A 89 3.77 4.43 14.89
N ARG A 90 4.07 3.26 15.43
CA ARG A 90 3.19 2.10 15.41
C ARG A 90 1.82 2.47 15.99
N ARG A 91 0.78 2.32 15.17
CA ARG A 91 -0.62 2.47 15.59
C ARG A 91 -1.26 1.10 15.73
N ASN A 92 -2.39 1.01 16.46
CA ASN A 92 -3.05 -0.24 16.82
C ASN A 92 -3.37 -1.19 15.66
N GLU A 93 -3.42 -0.70 14.44
CA GLU A 93 -3.84 -1.45 13.25
C GLU A 93 -2.71 -1.72 12.27
N TRP A 94 -1.63 -0.91 12.29
CA TRP A 94 -0.57 -0.99 11.29
C TRP A 94 0.81 -1.03 11.93
N GLU A 95 1.60 -1.97 11.45
CA GLU A 95 3.01 -2.07 11.75
C GLU A 95 3.81 -1.50 10.58
N TYR A 96 4.68 -0.55 10.85
CA TYR A 96 5.55 0.05 9.85
C TYR A 96 6.89 -0.67 9.83
N LEU A 97 7.22 -1.23 8.67
CA LEU A 97 8.46 -1.97 8.43
C LEU A 97 9.37 -1.16 7.52
N VAL A 98 10.68 -1.28 7.72
CA VAL A 98 11.70 -0.60 6.92
C VAL A 98 12.66 -1.62 6.35
N GLU A 99 12.92 -1.52 5.05
CA GLU A 99 13.92 -2.35 4.37
C GLU A 99 14.75 -1.52 3.38
N ILE A 100 15.92 -2.00 3.05
CA ILE A 100 16.75 -1.39 2.02
C ILE A 100 16.09 -1.62 0.66
N GLN A 101 15.94 -0.56 -0.12
CA GLN A 101 15.44 -0.63 -1.49
C GLN A 101 16.61 -0.56 -2.46
N LYS A 102 16.87 -1.66 -3.17
CA LYS A 102 18.04 -1.79 -4.06
C LYS A 102 17.74 -1.47 -5.52
N GLY A 103 16.50 -1.58 -5.93
CA GLY A 103 16.06 -1.35 -7.31
C GLY A 103 14.62 -0.86 -7.33
N GLN A 104 14.04 -0.77 -8.51
CA GLN A 104 12.66 -0.31 -8.66
C GLN A 104 11.63 -1.33 -8.17
N SER A 105 11.93 -2.62 -8.31
CA SER A 105 11.01 -3.70 -7.91
C SER A 105 10.82 -3.76 -6.40
N ILE A 106 9.58 -3.87 -5.98
CA ILE A 106 9.22 -3.99 -4.57
C ILE A 106 9.19 -5.48 -4.21
N GLU A 107 10.29 -5.96 -3.64
CA GLU A 107 10.53 -7.39 -3.37
C GLU A 107 9.75 -7.92 -2.16
N VAL A 108 9.24 -7.03 -1.30
CA VAL A 108 8.40 -7.42 -0.16
C VAL A 108 7.02 -7.92 -0.57
N ILE A 109 6.67 -7.78 -1.84
CA ILE A 109 5.43 -8.26 -2.44
C ILE A 109 5.74 -9.41 -3.39
N ASP A 110 5.11 -10.56 -3.18
CA ASP A 110 5.29 -11.76 -4.00
C ASP A 110 4.53 -11.70 -5.33
N HIS A 111 3.40 -10.99 -5.34
CA HIS A 111 2.48 -10.96 -6.46
C HIS A 111 2.17 -9.53 -6.90
N GLY A 112 1.90 -9.35 -8.18
CA GLY A 112 1.44 -8.07 -8.73
C GLY A 112 2.52 -7.22 -9.40
N GLY A 113 3.79 -7.55 -9.27
CA GLY A 113 4.89 -6.88 -9.98
C GLY A 113 4.98 -5.38 -9.70
N LEU A 114 4.67 -4.96 -8.49
CA LEU A 114 4.67 -3.54 -8.09
C LEU A 114 6.10 -3.00 -8.06
N GLN A 115 6.29 -1.80 -8.58
CA GLN A 115 7.59 -1.15 -8.62
C GLN A 115 7.48 0.36 -8.47
N PHE A 116 8.53 0.97 -7.95
CA PHE A 116 8.67 2.42 -7.95
C PHE A 116 9.02 2.94 -9.35
N SER A 117 8.63 4.18 -9.63
CA SER A 117 8.99 4.88 -10.87
C SER A 117 10.44 5.40 -10.84
N GLU A 118 10.94 5.71 -9.64
CA GLU A 118 12.28 6.23 -9.44
C GLU A 118 13.34 5.18 -9.79
N GLU A 119 14.33 5.59 -10.56
CA GLU A 119 15.47 4.76 -10.91
C GLU A 119 16.49 4.80 -9.75
N ILE A 120 16.69 3.67 -9.09
CA ILE A 120 17.59 3.57 -7.93
C ILE A 120 18.95 3.03 -8.40
N LYS A 121 19.94 3.91 -8.42
CA LYS A 121 21.32 3.59 -8.85
C LYS A 121 22.32 3.53 -7.71
N ASP A 122 22.00 4.18 -6.59
CA ASP A 122 22.89 4.34 -5.45
C ASP A 122 22.35 3.67 -4.20
N SER A 123 23.14 3.61 -3.14
CA SER A 123 22.70 3.26 -1.79
C SER A 123 21.98 4.44 -1.12
N GLY A 124 21.35 4.19 0.01
CA GLY A 124 20.65 5.20 0.79
C GLY A 124 19.16 5.31 0.48
N TYR A 125 18.61 4.38 -0.30
CA TYR A 125 17.19 4.26 -0.54
C TYR A 125 16.58 3.18 0.34
N TYR A 126 15.42 3.48 0.91
CA TYR A 126 14.70 2.58 1.79
C TYR A 126 13.22 2.60 1.44
N ILE A 127 12.57 1.46 1.61
CA ILE A 127 11.11 1.34 1.59
C ILE A 127 10.59 1.29 3.01
N VAL A 128 9.60 2.12 3.31
CA VAL A 128 8.80 2.03 4.53
C VAL A 128 7.41 1.61 4.12
N TYR A 129 6.89 0.55 4.70
CA TYR A 129 5.63 -0.03 4.26
C TYR A 129 4.82 -0.63 5.39
N SER A 130 3.54 -0.85 5.11
CA SER A 130 2.60 -1.60 5.93
C SER A 130 1.55 -2.29 5.06
N TRP A 131 0.93 -3.33 5.58
CA TRP A 131 -0.25 -4.00 5.03
C TRP A 131 -1.20 -4.52 6.10
#